data_794717f6a061cff2dfdd7220b7adba8b
#
_entry.id   794717f6a061cff2dfdd7220b7adba8b
#
_cell.length_a   1.000
_cell.length_b   1.000
_cell.length_c   1.000
_cell.angle_alpha   90.00
_cell.angle_beta   90.00
_cell.angle_gamma   90.00
#
_symmetry.space_group_name_H-M   'P 1'
#
loop_
_entity.id
_entity.type
_entity.pdbx_description
1 polymer ?
#
loop_
_entity_poly.entity_id
_entity_poly.type
_entity_poly.pdbx_seq_one_letter_code
_entity_poly.pdbx_strand_id
1 'polypeptide(L)'
;MGKSGKVPHDRGHLLWTSAEGPSNRLLASIDRWVGAVLADDGIDMPLMGRAEAATATVIARSEGLVAGTAAVDHLLQIWAPEVRVSWSASDGRQVGNGDEIGRFTGPADVLLTIERSVLNLLGQLSGIATSARTWATVAPGQVACTRKTVYGLLDKWAVHLGGCLTHRLNRQDALMLKENDLVAYGEDEVSRVQAAVASLEPNEDHAFIEIETTSAKQALTAALAWSQHRTGMGDTPLVIMLDNLGPETCKEVAAEMESLGVREHVVLEASGGITFEGLSDWKESGMDVISTSAVNRGVAPLDLTMLMDDV
;
A
#
# COMPACT_ATOMS: atom_id res chain seq x y z
N MET A 1 19.78 -11.41 -14.87
CA MET A 1 19.87 -11.80 -13.44
C MET A 1 19.32 -10.64 -12.62
N GLY A 2 18.09 -10.75 -12.09
CA GLY A 2 17.49 -9.66 -11.34
C GLY A 2 18.32 -9.31 -10.11
N LYS A 3 18.48 -8.01 -9.83
CA LYS A 3 19.07 -7.54 -8.57
C LYS A 3 18.29 -8.14 -7.40
N SER A 4 18.92 -9.00 -6.62
CA SER A 4 18.40 -9.56 -5.35
C SER A 4 18.43 -8.50 -4.23
N GLY A 5 18.29 -7.22 -4.56
CA GLY A 5 18.23 -6.10 -3.62
C GLY A 5 16.79 -5.65 -3.43
N LYS A 6 16.42 -5.35 -2.18
CA LYS A 6 15.11 -4.84 -1.82
C LYS A 6 14.87 -3.50 -2.52
N VAL A 7 13.82 -3.38 -3.34
CA VAL A 7 13.49 -2.10 -3.99
C VAL A 7 13.05 -1.07 -2.95
N PRO A 8 13.33 0.23 -3.14
CA PRO A 8 13.07 1.26 -2.12
C PRO A 8 11.58 1.49 -1.85
N HIS A 9 10.71 0.96 -2.70
CA HIS A 9 9.25 1.02 -2.59
C HIS A 9 8.66 0.13 -1.48
N ASP A 10 9.45 -0.77 -0.87
CA ASP A 10 8.99 -1.60 0.24
C ASP A 10 9.11 -0.84 1.57
N ARG A 11 8.07 -0.05 1.86
CA ARG A 11 7.98 0.80 3.06
C ARG A 11 7.01 0.26 4.12
N GLY A 12 6.39 -0.90 3.85
CA GLY A 12 5.35 -1.46 4.72
C GLY A 12 5.83 -1.76 6.14
N HIS A 13 7.10 -2.13 6.31
CA HIS A 13 7.72 -2.37 7.62
C HIS A 13 7.72 -1.12 8.53
N LEU A 14 7.60 0.10 7.97
CA LEU A 14 7.44 1.34 8.75
C LEU A 14 6.00 1.55 9.26
N LEU A 15 5.07 0.75 8.79
CA LEU A 15 3.69 0.75 9.26
C LEU A 15 3.44 -0.38 10.26
N TRP A 16 3.90 -1.58 9.92
CA TRP A 16 3.60 -2.77 10.69
C TRP A 16 4.65 -3.87 10.49
N THR A 17 4.95 -4.60 11.55
CA THR A 17 5.73 -5.84 11.51
C THR A 17 5.06 -6.92 12.36
N SER A 18 5.29 -8.19 12.03
CA SER A 18 4.75 -9.31 12.82
C SER A 18 5.33 -9.40 14.24
N ALA A 19 6.51 -8.81 14.47
CA ALA A 19 7.18 -8.81 15.77
C ALA A 19 6.69 -7.69 16.70
N GLU A 20 6.39 -6.51 16.15
CA GLU A 20 6.09 -5.29 16.93
C GLU A 20 4.64 -4.81 16.78
N GLY A 21 3.91 -5.36 15.77
CA GLY A 21 2.57 -4.88 15.43
C GLY A 21 2.58 -3.52 14.73
N PRO A 22 1.52 -2.69 14.94
CA PRO A 22 1.39 -1.40 14.29
C PRO A 22 2.35 -0.36 14.88
N SER A 23 3.02 0.40 14.00
CA SER A 23 3.85 1.54 14.41
C SER A 23 3.01 2.72 14.91
N ASN A 24 3.63 3.66 15.63
CA ASN A 24 2.95 4.90 16.05
C ASN A 24 2.38 5.69 14.86
N ARG A 25 3.03 5.64 13.69
CA ARG A 25 2.52 6.27 12.45
C ARG A 25 1.22 5.63 11.99
N LEU A 26 1.14 4.29 12.01
CA LEU A 26 -0.08 3.57 11.66
C LEU A 26 -1.16 3.79 12.72
N LEU A 27 -0.85 3.69 14.00
CA LEU A 27 -1.79 3.95 15.11
C LEU A 27 -2.43 5.33 15.00
N ALA A 28 -1.64 6.37 14.73
CA ALA A 28 -2.18 7.72 14.53
C ALA A 28 -3.09 7.85 13.29
N SER A 29 -2.90 7.00 12.28
CA SER A 29 -3.80 6.93 11.12
C SER A 29 -5.08 6.15 11.45
N ILE A 30 -4.95 5.04 12.17
CA ILE A 30 -6.07 4.24 12.66
C ILE A 30 -7.00 5.11 13.52
N ASP A 31 -6.44 5.86 14.48
CA ASP A 31 -7.21 6.72 15.38
C ASP A 31 -8.12 7.71 14.61
N ARG A 32 -7.56 8.39 13.60
CA ARG A 32 -8.34 9.32 12.77
C ARG A 32 -9.44 8.65 11.97
N TRP A 33 -9.16 7.49 11.36
CA TRP A 33 -10.13 6.80 10.53
C TRP A 33 -11.21 6.11 11.35
N VAL A 34 -10.87 5.49 12.48
CA VAL A 34 -11.82 4.91 13.44
C VAL A 34 -12.75 5.99 13.96
N GLY A 35 -12.20 7.14 14.40
CA GLY A 35 -13.01 8.25 14.86
C GLY A 35 -13.99 8.78 13.78
N ALA A 36 -13.53 8.87 12.52
CA ALA A 36 -14.40 9.30 11.42
C ALA A 36 -15.53 8.31 11.12
N VAL A 37 -15.23 6.99 11.07
CA VAL A 37 -16.22 5.94 10.82
C VAL A 37 -17.28 5.90 11.93
N LEU A 38 -16.86 6.04 13.18
CA LEU A 38 -17.77 6.04 14.32
C LEU A 38 -18.65 7.30 14.37
N ALA A 39 -18.07 8.46 14.06
CA ALA A 39 -18.82 9.72 14.00
C ALA A 39 -19.90 9.69 12.90
N ASP A 40 -19.62 9.08 11.74
CA ASP A 40 -20.60 8.88 10.67
C ASP A 40 -21.75 7.94 11.11
N ASP A 41 -21.50 6.99 12.03
CA ASP A 41 -22.50 6.13 12.69
C ASP A 41 -23.17 6.81 13.91
N GLY A 42 -22.87 8.10 14.19
CA GLY A 42 -23.45 8.86 15.30
C GLY A 42 -22.86 8.53 16.67
N ILE A 43 -21.66 7.95 16.70
CA ILE A 43 -20.93 7.59 17.93
C ILE A 43 -19.85 8.67 18.18
N ASP A 44 -20.19 9.66 19.02
CA ASP A 44 -19.31 10.82 19.31
C ASP A 44 -18.54 10.71 20.63
N MET A 45 -18.80 9.66 21.44
CA MET A 45 -18.15 9.42 22.72
C MET A 45 -18.05 7.91 23.01
N PRO A 46 -17.14 7.51 23.92
CA PRO A 46 -17.00 6.13 24.34
C PRO A 46 -18.34 5.54 24.83
N LEU A 47 -18.63 4.32 24.37
CA LEU A 47 -19.87 3.60 24.69
C LEU A 47 -19.77 3.00 26.10
N MET A 48 -20.87 3.12 26.84
CA MET A 48 -21.06 2.51 28.16
C MET A 48 -22.27 1.58 28.08
N GLY A 49 -22.06 0.30 28.37
CA GLY A 49 -23.10 -0.72 28.29
C GLY A 49 -24.13 -0.60 29.37
N ARG A 50 -25.37 -0.96 29.03
CA ARG A 50 -26.53 -1.01 29.94
C ARG A 50 -27.22 -2.38 29.95
N ALA A 51 -26.94 -3.19 28.93
CA ALA A 51 -27.45 -4.55 28.80
C ALA A 51 -26.56 -5.57 29.52
N GLU A 52 -27.06 -6.78 29.69
CA GLU A 52 -26.28 -7.92 30.17
C GLU A 52 -25.16 -8.25 29.18
N ALA A 53 -24.13 -8.91 29.71
CA ALA A 53 -23.01 -9.37 28.88
C ALA A 53 -23.48 -10.46 27.90
N ALA A 54 -23.02 -10.34 26.66
CA ALA A 54 -23.26 -11.30 25.60
C ALA A 54 -21.97 -11.62 24.87
N THR A 55 -22.02 -12.60 24.01
CA THR A 55 -20.90 -12.96 23.11
C THR A 55 -21.35 -12.86 21.65
N ALA A 56 -20.48 -12.34 20.81
CA ALA A 56 -20.70 -12.27 19.37
C ALA A 56 -19.48 -12.82 18.63
N THR A 57 -19.69 -13.61 17.59
CA THR A 57 -18.65 -14.24 16.82
C THR A 57 -18.61 -13.68 15.41
N VAL A 58 -17.43 -13.19 14.98
CA VAL A 58 -17.17 -12.77 13.59
C VAL A 58 -16.68 -13.95 12.78
N ILE A 59 -17.38 -14.22 11.67
CA ILE A 59 -17.15 -15.38 10.79
C ILE A 59 -16.91 -14.88 9.37
N ALA A 60 -15.91 -15.46 8.67
CA ALA A 60 -15.69 -15.25 7.25
C ALA A 60 -16.75 -15.99 6.42
N ARG A 61 -17.35 -15.31 5.44
CA ARG A 61 -18.32 -15.87 4.48
C ARG A 61 -17.70 -16.19 3.12
N SER A 62 -16.43 -15.85 2.96
CA SER A 62 -15.60 -16.18 1.79
C SER A 62 -14.16 -16.39 2.20
N GLU A 63 -13.35 -16.95 1.31
CA GLU A 63 -11.91 -17.03 1.53
C GLU A 63 -11.23 -15.67 1.37
N GLY A 64 -10.17 -15.43 2.16
CA GLY A 64 -9.41 -14.19 2.08
C GLY A 64 -8.33 -14.08 3.13
N LEU A 65 -7.65 -12.93 3.13
CA LEU A 65 -6.60 -12.59 4.07
C LEU A 65 -7.13 -11.59 5.09
N VAL A 66 -7.08 -11.91 6.36
CA VAL A 66 -7.53 -11.02 7.44
C VAL A 66 -6.61 -9.81 7.54
N ALA A 67 -7.21 -8.62 7.60
CA ALA A 67 -6.53 -7.37 7.89
C ALA A 67 -7.48 -6.42 8.63
N GLY A 68 -6.94 -5.65 9.58
CA GLY A 68 -7.73 -4.68 10.34
C GLY A 68 -7.94 -5.05 11.81
N THR A 69 -7.42 -6.19 12.29
CA THR A 69 -7.58 -6.57 13.71
C THR A 69 -6.98 -5.52 14.64
N ALA A 70 -5.80 -4.98 14.32
CA ALA A 70 -5.20 -3.89 15.09
C ALA A 70 -6.04 -2.60 15.08
N ALA A 71 -6.80 -2.32 14.01
CA ALA A 71 -7.70 -1.19 13.97
C ALA A 71 -8.94 -1.41 14.84
N VAL A 72 -9.46 -2.64 14.88
CA VAL A 72 -10.56 -3.02 15.77
C VAL A 72 -10.10 -3.02 17.22
N ASP A 73 -8.91 -3.53 17.55
CA ASP A 73 -8.36 -3.45 18.91
C ASP A 73 -8.30 -2.01 19.40
N HIS A 74 -7.84 -1.08 18.55
CA HIS A 74 -7.81 0.34 18.85
C HIS A 74 -9.22 0.94 19.04
N LEU A 75 -10.18 0.56 18.18
CA LEU A 75 -11.58 0.95 18.33
C LEU A 75 -12.13 0.52 19.68
N LEU A 76 -11.95 -0.76 20.05
CA LEU A 76 -12.44 -1.30 21.33
C LEU A 76 -11.79 -0.59 22.50
N GLN A 77 -10.48 -0.39 22.46
CA GLN A 77 -9.75 0.24 23.56
C GLN A 77 -10.25 1.65 23.87
N ILE A 78 -10.56 2.44 22.86
CA ILE A 78 -10.91 3.86 23.02
C ILE A 78 -12.44 4.06 23.10
N TRP A 79 -13.21 3.35 22.28
CA TRP A 79 -14.62 3.65 22.07
C TRP A 79 -15.60 2.62 22.69
N ALA A 80 -15.11 1.38 22.95
CA ALA A 80 -15.93 0.34 23.57
C ALA A 80 -15.11 -0.43 24.64
N PRO A 81 -14.61 0.26 25.70
CA PRO A 81 -13.64 -0.31 26.64
C PRO A 81 -14.16 -1.49 27.47
N GLU A 82 -15.46 -1.72 27.51
CA GLU A 82 -16.09 -2.87 28.18
C GLU A 82 -16.14 -4.12 27.31
N VAL A 83 -15.87 -3.99 25.99
CA VAL A 83 -15.80 -5.13 25.06
C VAL A 83 -14.38 -5.70 25.04
N ARG A 84 -14.31 -7.03 25.05
CA ARG A 84 -13.05 -7.80 24.87
C ARG A 84 -13.17 -8.65 23.62
N VAL A 85 -12.07 -8.80 22.89
CA VAL A 85 -11.99 -9.67 21.73
C VAL A 85 -10.91 -10.73 21.93
N SER A 86 -11.19 -11.95 21.49
CA SER A 86 -10.25 -13.04 21.33
C SER A 86 -10.14 -13.36 19.84
N TRP A 87 -9.00 -13.11 19.24
CA TRP A 87 -8.77 -13.35 17.82
C TRP A 87 -8.40 -14.81 17.56
N SER A 88 -9.16 -15.48 16.69
CA SER A 88 -8.85 -16.80 16.10
C SER A 88 -8.00 -16.64 14.84
N ALA A 89 -8.13 -15.52 14.13
CA ALA A 89 -7.32 -15.13 13.00
C ALA A 89 -6.93 -13.65 13.12
N SER A 90 -5.63 -13.36 13.07
CA SER A 90 -5.07 -12.00 13.14
C SER A 90 -4.60 -11.50 11.78
N ASP A 91 -4.12 -10.26 11.74
CA ASP A 91 -3.60 -9.60 10.54
C ASP A 91 -2.58 -10.48 9.78
N GLY A 92 -2.82 -10.68 8.48
CA GLY A 92 -2.01 -11.52 7.60
C GLY A 92 -2.39 -13.01 7.59
N ARG A 93 -3.38 -13.46 8.38
CA ARG A 93 -3.85 -14.85 8.40
C ARG A 93 -4.82 -15.12 7.26
N GLN A 94 -4.60 -16.21 6.53
CA GLN A 94 -5.55 -16.74 5.55
C GLN A 94 -6.73 -17.40 6.25
N VAL A 95 -7.94 -17.14 5.77
CA VAL A 95 -9.20 -17.75 6.25
C VAL A 95 -10.02 -18.26 5.07
N GLY A 96 -10.85 -19.26 5.34
CA GLY A 96 -11.84 -19.82 4.42
C GLY A 96 -13.27 -19.47 4.84
N ASN A 97 -14.22 -19.84 3.99
CA ASN A 97 -15.65 -19.70 4.32
C ASN A 97 -16.01 -20.54 5.54
N GLY A 98 -16.62 -19.90 6.54
CA GLY A 98 -17.03 -20.50 7.82
C GLY A 98 -15.98 -20.38 8.93
N ASP A 99 -14.77 -19.91 8.65
CA ASP A 99 -13.75 -19.74 9.69
C ASP A 99 -14.12 -18.60 10.65
N GLU A 100 -13.94 -18.87 11.95
CA GLU A 100 -14.04 -17.86 13.01
C GLU A 100 -12.83 -16.92 12.92
N ILE A 101 -13.10 -15.60 12.85
CA ILE A 101 -12.07 -14.57 12.87
C ILE A 101 -11.80 -14.12 14.31
N GLY A 102 -12.86 -13.91 15.09
CA GLY A 102 -12.72 -13.50 16.48
C GLY A 102 -14.05 -13.52 17.24
N ARG A 103 -13.93 -13.60 18.55
CA ARG A 103 -15.04 -13.68 19.49
C ARG A 103 -15.01 -12.46 20.40
N PHE A 104 -16.11 -11.72 20.41
CA PHE A 104 -16.31 -10.49 21.15
C PHE A 104 -17.21 -10.77 22.36
N THR A 105 -16.83 -10.26 23.53
CA THR A 105 -17.60 -10.40 24.76
C THR A 105 -17.74 -9.05 25.46
N GLY A 106 -18.94 -8.66 25.79
CA GLY A 106 -19.25 -7.37 26.43
C GLY A 106 -20.75 -7.13 26.51
N PRO A 107 -21.20 -5.91 26.92
CA PRO A 107 -22.61 -5.57 26.96
C PRO A 107 -23.27 -5.72 25.58
N ALA A 108 -24.44 -6.39 25.53
CA ALA A 108 -25.12 -6.71 24.28
C ALA A 108 -25.44 -5.48 23.43
N ASP A 109 -25.89 -4.39 24.08
CA ASP A 109 -26.18 -3.12 23.41
C ASP A 109 -24.94 -2.46 22.79
N VAL A 110 -23.77 -2.56 23.44
CA VAL A 110 -22.51 -2.07 22.89
C VAL A 110 -22.07 -2.92 21.70
N LEU A 111 -22.14 -4.26 21.80
CA LEU A 111 -21.79 -5.18 20.70
C LEU A 111 -22.62 -4.89 19.45
N LEU A 112 -23.94 -4.73 19.58
CA LEU A 112 -24.84 -4.39 18.48
C LEU A 112 -24.53 -3.00 17.88
N THR A 113 -24.14 -2.04 18.72
CA THR A 113 -23.82 -0.69 18.26
C THR A 113 -22.55 -0.65 17.40
N ILE A 114 -21.48 -1.38 17.79
CA ILE A 114 -20.19 -1.37 17.07
C ILE A 114 -20.13 -2.37 15.92
N GLU A 115 -21.10 -3.29 15.78
CA GLU A 115 -21.09 -4.37 14.79
C GLU A 115 -20.73 -3.87 13.41
N ARG A 116 -21.47 -2.84 12.93
CA ARG A 116 -21.28 -2.36 11.55
C ARG A 116 -19.93 -1.74 11.34
N SER A 117 -19.47 -0.91 12.25
CA SER A 117 -18.15 -0.27 12.18
C SER A 117 -17.01 -1.30 12.22
N VAL A 118 -17.11 -2.34 13.05
CA VAL A 118 -16.16 -3.45 13.11
C VAL A 118 -16.13 -4.22 11.79
N LEU A 119 -17.31 -4.63 11.26
CA LEU A 119 -17.38 -5.38 10.01
C LEU A 119 -16.92 -4.57 8.80
N ASN A 120 -17.21 -3.26 8.75
CA ASN A 120 -16.73 -2.39 7.67
C ASN A 120 -15.22 -2.25 7.68
N LEU A 121 -14.58 -2.04 8.84
CA LEU A 121 -13.12 -1.95 8.95
C LEU A 121 -12.45 -3.27 8.57
N LEU A 122 -12.86 -4.38 9.17
CA LEU A 122 -12.29 -5.69 8.88
C LEU A 122 -12.53 -6.10 7.42
N GLY A 123 -13.76 -5.97 6.93
CA GLY A 123 -14.12 -6.37 5.58
C GLY A 123 -13.34 -5.61 4.52
N GLN A 124 -13.29 -4.27 4.62
CA GLN A 124 -12.61 -3.45 3.63
C GLN A 124 -11.09 -3.70 3.61
N LEU A 125 -10.44 -3.72 4.77
CA LEU A 125 -9.00 -3.94 4.85
C LEU A 125 -8.62 -5.36 4.44
N SER A 126 -9.41 -6.36 4.84
CA SER A 126 -9.21 -7.75 4.42
C SER A 126 -9.42 -7.94 2.91
N GLY A 127 -10.39 -7.25 2.30
CA GLY A 127 -10.57 -7.24 0.85
C GLY A 127 -9.34 -6.72 0.13
N ILE A 128 -8.77 -5.59 0.57
CA ILE A 128 -7.54 -5.02 0.01
C ILE A 128 -6.37 -5.98 0.19
N ALA A 129 -6.19 -6.57 1.37
CA ALA A 129 -5.11 -7.51 1.63
C ALA A 129 -5.23 -8.78 0.78
N THR A 130 -6.45 -9.28 0.57
CA THR A 130 -6.75 -10.43 -0.30
C THR A 130 -6.41 -10.12 -1.76
N SER A 131 -6.83 -8.96 -2.26
CA SER A 131 -6.45 -8.48 -3.59
C SER A 131 -4.94 -8.41 -3.73
N ALA A 132 -4.26 -7.72 -2.82
CA ALA A 132 -2.81 -7.59 -2.84
C ALA A 132 -2.09 -8.95 -2.82
N ARG A 133 -2.60 -9.94 -2.07
CA ARG A 133 -2.09 -11.31 -2.09
C ARG A 133 -2.19 -11.93 -3.48
N THR A 134 -3.31 -11.73 -4.15
CA THR A 134 -3.52 -12.25 -5.52
C THR A 134 -2.50 -11.65 -6.49
N TRP A 135 -2.30 -10.32 -6.44
CA TRP A 135 -1.29 -9.63 -7.26
C TRP A 135 0.15 -10.09 -6.93
N ALA A 136 0.48 -10.19 -5.63
CA ALA A 136 1.80 -10.62 -5.18
C ALA A 136 2.13 -12.06 -5.56
N THR A 137 1.13 -12.92 -5.72
CA THR A 137 1.32 -14.30 -6.18
C THR A 137 1.76 -14.36 -7.63
N VAL A 138 1.26 -13.46 -8.50
CA VAL A 138 1.62 -13.41 -9.91
C VAL A 138 2.97 -12.72 -10.12
N ALA A 139 3.21 -11.58 -9.47
CA ALA A 139 4.44 -10.79 -9.60
C ALA A 139 5.04 -10.46 -8.21
N PRO A 140 5.66 -11.45 -7.55
CA PRO A 140 6.16 -11.30 -6.17
C PRO A 140 7.25 -10.25 -6.08
N GLY A 141 7.09 -9.30 -5.13
CA GLY A 141 8.05 -8.23 -4.87
C GLY A 141 8.13 -7.14 -5.94
N GLN A 142 7.24 -7.15 -6.95
CA GLN A 142 7.23 -6.14 -8.01
C GLN A 142 6.03 -5.19 -7.94
N VAL A 143 4.86 -5.65 -7.48
CA VAL A 143 3.63 -4.83 -7.49
C VAL A 143 3.63 -3.84 -6.34
N ALA A 144 3.40 -2.57 -6.64
CA ALA A 144 3.27 -1.49 -5.67
C ALA A 144 1.90 -0.81 -5.77
N CYS A 145 1.29 -0.46 -4.62
CA CYS A 145 0.16 0.45 -4.63
C CYS A 145 0.62 1.90 -4.82
N THR A 146 -0.30 2.78 -5.21
CA THR A 146 -0.03 4.21 -5.36
C THR A 146 -0.52 5.01 -4.14
N ARG A 147 -0.50 6.35 -4.22
CA ARG A 147 -1.17 7.24 -3.23
C ARG A 147 -2.67 7.44 -3.51
N LYS A 148 -3.23 6.75 -4.51
CA LYS A 148 -4.68 6.72 -4.77
C LYS A 148 -5.32 5.72 -3.82
N THR A 149 -5.61 6.15 -2.60
CA THR A 149 -6.15 5.36 -1.47
C THR A 149 -7.48 5.96 -0.99
N VAL A 150 -8.32 5.15 -0.35
CA VAL A 150 -9.54 5.59 0.33
C VAL A 150 -9.22 5.91 1.79
N TYR A 151 -8.62 4.97 2.52
CA TYR A 151 -8.29 5.10 3.94
C TYR A 151 -6.79 5.39 4.19
N GLY A 152 -6.12 6.06 3.26
CA GLY A 152 -4.74 6.53 3.45
C GLY A 152 -3.75 5.42 3.77
N LEU A 153 -3.12 5.47 4.96
CA LEU A 153 -2.13 4.49 5.37
C LEU A 153 -2.72 3.12 5.71
N LEU A 154 -4.01 3.03 6.02
CA LEU A 154 -4.68 1.74 6.26
C LEU A 154 -4.73 0.90 4.98
N ASP A 155 -5.02 1.51 3.81
CA ASP A 155 -4.94 0.81 2.52
C ASP A 155 -3.52 0.27 2.29
N LYS A 156 -2.49 1.09 2.55
CA LYS A 156 -1.10 0.70 2.36
C LYS A 156 -0.67 -0.42 3.32
N TRP A 157 -1.15 -0.39 4.54
CA TRP A 157 -0.95 -1.46 5.50
C TRP A 157 -1.58 -2.77 5.02
N ALA A 158 -2.84 -2.74 4.59
CA ALA A 158 -3.51 -3.91 4.03
C ALA A 158 -2.78 -4.47 2.78
N VAL A 159 -2.31 -3.58 1.89
CA VAL A 159 -1.48 -3.96 0.74
C VAL A 159 -0.18 -4.64 1.17
N HIS A 160 0.49 -4.12 2.20
CA HIS A 160 1.70 -4.73 2.78
C HIS A 160 1.44 -6.12 3.35
N LEU A 161 0.34 -6.31 4.10
CA LEU A 161 -0.07 -7.62 4.62
C LEU A 161 -0.32 -8.63 3.49
N GLY A 162 -0.85 -8.16 2.36
CA GLY A 162 -1.04 -8.96 1.14
C GLY A 162 0.26 -9.36 0.44
N GLY A 163 1.39 -8.68 0.74
CA GLY A 163 2.71 -8.97 0.17
C GLY A 163 3.09 -8.09 -1.03
N CYS A 164 2.31 -7.05 -1.34
CA CYS A 164 2.68 -6.03 -2.30
C CYS A 164 3.44 -4.87 -1.63
N LEU A 165 4.13 -4.09 -2.45
CA LEU A 165 4.90 -2.92 -2.03
C LEU A 165 3.98 -1.73 -1.76
N THR A 166 4.33 -0.90 -0.77
CA THR A 166 3.52 0.25 -0.39
C THR A 166 3.80 1.50 -1.21
N HIS A 167 4.91 1.52 -1.97
CA HIS A 167 5.45 2.76 -2.54
C HIS A 167 5.69 3.79 -1.41
N ARG A 168 5.97 5.06 -1.71
CA ARG A 168 6.10 6.11 -0.70
C ARG A 168 4.81 6.23 0.13
N LEU A 169 4.97 6.37 1.45
CA LEU A 169 3.84 6.45 2.38
C LEU A 169 3.12 7.80 2.33
N ASN A 170 3.87 8.88 2.09
CA ASN A 170 3.36 10.23 1.92
C ASN A 170 4.25 11.04 0.96
N ARG A 171 4.06 12.37 0.85
CA ARG A 171 4.83 13.21 -0.06
C ARG A 171 6.28 13.42 0.37
N GLN A 172 6.55 13.39 1.67
CA GLN A 172 7.89 13.61 2.23
C GLN A 172 8.73 12.34 2.24
N ASP A 173 8.14 11.15 2.13
CA ASP A 173 8.83 9.86 2.18
C ASP A 173 9.75 9.61 0.96
N ALA A 174 9.45 10.24 -0.18
CA ALA A 174 10.30 10.23 -1.37
C ALA A 174 10.06 11.48 -2.21
N LEU A 175 11.13 12.05 -2.74
CA LEU A 175 11.03 13.13 -3.72
C LEU A 175 10.53 12.57 -5.05
N MET A 176 9.50 13.17 -5.63
CA MET A 176 8.98 12.79 -6.95
C MET A 176 8.82 14.04 -7.81
N LEU A 177 9.52 14.07 -8.92
CA LEU A 177 9.38 15.08 -9.96
C LEU A 177 8.44 14.56 -11.04
N LYS A 178 7.33 15.26 -11.24
CA LYS A 178 6.30 14.93 -12.22
C LYS A 178 6.43 15.81 -13.46
N GLU A 179 5.72 15.44 -14.53
CA GLU A 179 5.70 16.19 -15.77
C GLU A 179 5.51 17.71 -15.54
N ASN A 180 4.58 18.08 -14.66
CA ASN A 180 4.33 19.49 -14.32
C ASN A 180 5.52 20.16 -13.60
N ASP A 181 6.26 19.42 -12.81
CA ASP A 181 7.43 19.94 -12.11
C ASP A 181 8.59 20.16 -13.10
N LEU A 182 8.72 19.29 -14.11
CA LEU A 182 9.76 19.36 -15.13
C LEU A 182 9.67 20.61 -16.01
N VAL A 183 8.51 21.21 -16.17
CA VAL A 183 8.32 22.46 -16.97
C VAL A 183 9.22 23.59 -16.47
N ALA A 184 9.53 23.64 -15.18
CA ALA A 184 10.38 24.67 -14.59
C ALA A 184 11.87 24.57 -14.96
N TYR A 185 12.32 23.44 -15.56
CA TYR A 185 13.73 23.13 -15.76
C TYR A 185 14.25 23.41 -17.18
N GLY A 186 13.41 23.79 -18.13
CA GLY A 186 13.86 24.08 -19.49
C GLY A 186 12.73 24.20 -20.51
N GLU A 187 13.11 24.38 -21.79
CA GLU A 187 12.13 24.59 -22.87
C GLU A 187 11.75 23.29 -23.59
N ASP A 188 12.69 22.40 -23.83
CA ASP A 188 12.47 21.13 -24.53
C ASP A 188 12.56 19.92 -23.59
N GLU A 189 12.03 18.81 -24.05
CA GLU A 189 11.88 17.54 -23.32
C GLU A 189 13.21 17.03 -22.73
N VAL A 190 14.30 17.09 -23.48
CA VAL A 190 15.61 16.56 -23.06
C VAL A 190 16.28 17.48 -22.07
N SER A 191 16.34 18.78 -22.38
CA SER A 191 16.97 19.78 -21.50
C SER A 191 16.28 19.85 -20.14
N ARG A 192 14.95 19.73 -20.09
CA ARG A 192 14.17 19.64 -18.83
C ARG A 192 14.63 18.50 -17.95
N VAL A 193 14.69 17.29 -18.51
CA VAL A 193 15.08 16.09 -17.76
C VAL A 193 16.54 16.18 -17.32
N GLN A 194 17.45 16.61 -18.17
CA GLN A 194 18.87 16.77 -17.82
C GLN A 194 19.07 17.78 -16.68
N ALA A 195 18.45 18.95 -16.79
CA ALA A 195 18.53 20.00 -15.78
C ALA A 195 17.89 19.56 -14.45
N ALA A 196 16.73 18.89 -14.52
CA ALA A 196 16.07 18.36 -13.35
C ALA A 196 16.95 17.34 -12.61
N VAL A 197 17.50 16.35 -13.33
CA VAL A 197 18.42 15.35 -12.75
C VAL A 197 19.68 16.00 -12.17
N ALA A 198 20.27 16.98 -12.87
CA ALA A 198 21.46 17.69 -12.40
C ALA A 198 21.20 18.56 -11.16
N SER A 199 19.94 18.95 -10.89
CA SER A 199 19.55 19.72 -9.71
C SER A 199 19.20 18.87 -8.50
N LEU A 200 19.17 17.53 -8.64
CA LEU A 200 18.82 16.65 -7.54
C LEU A 200 19.92 16.66 -6.48
N GLU A 201 19.53 16.97 -5.27
CA GLU A 201 20.38 16.85 -4.08
C GLU A 201 19.80 15.72 -3.21
N PRO A 202 20.56 14.64 -2.95
CA PRO A 202 20.11 13.60 -2.05
C PRO A 202 19.87 14.19 -0.67
N ASN A 203 18.73 13.84 -0.11
CA ASN A 203 18.44 14.11 1.29
C ASN A 203 18.28 12.75 2.00
N GLU A 204 18.96 12.55 3.11
CA GLU A 204 18.91 11.33 3.91
C GLU A 204 17.48 10.99 4.38
N ASP A 205 16.59 11.99 4.41
CA ASP A 205 15.17 11.81 4.76
C ASP A 205 14.34 11.13 3.65
N HIS A 206 14.84 11.12 2.39
CA HIS A 206 14.13 10.52 1.27
C HIS A 206 14.54 9.05 1.06
N ALA A 207 13.56 8.15 1.03
CA ALA A 207 13.80 6.74 0.74
C ALA A 207 14.35 6.51 -0.68
N PHE A 208 13.96 7.37 -1.63
CA PHE A 208 14.39 7.39 -3.02
C PHE A 208 14.01 8.73 -3.67
N ILE A 209 14.61 8.98 -4.82
CA ILE A 209 14.23 10.08 -5.70
C ILE A 209 13.58 9.48 -6.93
N GLU A 210 12.51 10.06 -7.42
CA GLU A 210 11.74 9.55 -8.55
C GLU A 210 11.48 10.64 -9.57
N ILE A 211 11.66 10.30 -10.85
CA ILE A 211 11.31 11.15 -11.98
C ILE A 211 10.30 10.44 -12.88
N GLU A 212 9.15 11.08 -13.09
CA GLU A 212 8.10 10.60 -13.99
C GLU A 212 8.45 10.99 -15.43
N THR A 213 8.46 10.02 -16.33
CA THR A 213 8.77 10.18 -17.75
C THR A 213 7.63 9.63 -18.60
N THR A 214 7.29 10.36 -19.68
CA THR A 214 6.19 10.03 -20.59
C THR A 214 6.67 9.61 -21.98
N SER A 215 8.00 9.49 -22.16
CA SER A 215 8.60 8.96 -23.40
C SER A 215 9.88 8.16 -23.11
N ALA A 216 10.20 7.22 -24.01
CA ALA A 216 11.45 6.47 -23.98
C ALA A 216 12.69 7.40 -23.97
N LYS A 217 12.61 8.50 -24.74
CA LYS A 217 13.69 9.49 -24.81
C LYS A 217 13.93 10.19 -23.48
N GLN A 218 12.89 10.58 -22.75
CA GLN A 218 13.01 11.15 -21.41
C GLN A 218 13.64 10.14 -20.44
N ALA A 219 13.18 8.89 -20.46
CA ALA A 219 13.69 7.84 -19.57
C ALA A 219 15.18 7.56 -19.80
N LEU A 220 15.61 7.41 -21.05
CA LEU A 220 17.01 7.23 -21.41
C LEU A 220 17.86 8.45 -21.03
N THR A 221 17.34 9.66 -21.27
CA THR A 221 18.01 10.92 -20.87
C THR A 221 18.20 10.97 -19.35
N ALA A 222 17.19 10.62 -18.56
CA ALA A 222 17.29 10.59 -17.11
C ALA A 222 18.36 9.60 -16.62
N ALA A 223 18.39 8.38 -17.19
CA ALA A 223 19.38 7.37 -16.83
C ALA A 223 20.81 7.79 -17.15
N LEU A 224 21.05 8.36 -18.34
CA LEU A 224 22.34 8.87 -18.77
C LEU A 224 22.81 10.04 -17.89
N ALA A 225 21.93 11.02 -17.64
CA ALA A 225 22.22 12.16 -16.78
C ALA A 225 22.56 11.71 -15.35
N TRP A 226 21.77 10.77 -14.82
CA TRP A 226 22.02 10.21 -13.48
C TRP A 226 23.34 9.47 -13.38
N SER A 227 23.71 8.66 -14.37
CA SER A 227 24.97 7.93 -14.38
C SER A 227 26.19 8.85 -14.31
N GLN A 228 26.10 10.07 -14.87
CA GLN A 228 27.13 11.10 -14.84
C GLN A 228 27.13 11.90 -13.53
N HIS A 229 25.94 12.17 -12.98
CA HIS A 229 25.75 13.05 -11.82
C HIS A 229 25.91 12.35 -10.47
N ARG A 230 25.61 11.04 -10.40
CA ARG A 230 25.57 10.26 -9.13
C ARG A 230 26.92 10.16 -8.39
N THR A 231 28.03 10.52 -9.01
CA THR A 231 29.35 10.51 -8.36
C THR A 231 29.34 11.49 -7.17
N GLY A 232 29.34 10.93 -5.95
CA GLY A 232 29.23 11.72 -4.70
C GLY A 232 27.81 11.79 -4.10
N MET A 233 26.80 11.17 -4.72
CA MET A 233 25.39 11.18 -4.29
C MET A 233 25.03 10.07 -3.27
N GLY A 234 26.00 9.33 -2.74
CA GLY A 234 25.74 8.20 -1.86
C GLY A 234 25.01 7.05 -2.57
N ASP A 235 24.27 6.25 -1.82
CA ASP A 235 23.56 5.06 -2.32
C ASP A 235 22.06 5.32 -2.62
N THR A 236 21.61 6.59 -2.59
CA THR A 236 20.19 6.90 -2.87
C THR A 236 19.85 6.55 -4.32
N PRO A 237 18.93 5.62 -4.58
CA PRO A 237 18.60 5.23 -5.94
C PRO A 237 17.72 6.30 -6.63
N LEU A 238 17.99 6.52 -7.93
CA LEU A 238 17.03 7.18 -8.82
C LEU A 238 16.03 6.15 -9.33
N VAL A 239 14.75 6.41 -9.11
CA VAL A 239 13.64 5.71 -9.75
C VAL A 239 13.23 6.48 -10.99
N ILE A 240 13.16 5.79 -12.13
CA ILE A 240 12.63 6.34 -13.38
C ILE A 240 11.29 5.66 -13.63
N MET A 241 10.21 6.43 -13.47
CA MET A 241 8.86 5.97 -13.74
C MET A 241 8.54 6.18 -15.23
N LEU A 242 8.17 5.09 -15.90
CA LEU A 242 7.67 5.07 -17.26
C LEU A 242 6.13 5.11 -17.21
N ASP A 243 5.55 6.31 -17.36
CA ASP A 243 4.11 6.52 -17.22
C ASP A 243 3.38 6.35 -18.55
N ASN A 244 2.43 5.43 -18.61
CA ASN A 244 1.57 5.12 -19.76
C ASN A 244 2.30 4.68 -21.05
N LEU A 245 3.49 4.05 -20.95
CA LEU A 245 4.26 3.65 -22.15
C LEU A 245 3.95 2.24 -22.67
N GLY A 246 3.26 1.41 -21.90
CA GLY A 246 2.98 0.03 -22.26
C GLY A 246 4.17 -0.92 -22.03
N PRO A 247 3.91 -2.24 -21.90
CA PRO A 247 4.94 -3.21 -21.51
C PRO A 247 6.04 -3.40 -22.55
N GLU A 248 5.72 -3.39 -23.84
CA GLU A 248 6.71 -3.58 -24.92
C GLU A 248 7.69 -2.39 -24.98
N THR A 249 7.19 -1.16 -24.95
CA THR A 249 8.06 0.05 -24.91
C THR A 249 8.94 0.05 -23.66
N CYS A 250 8.39 -0.33 -22.51
CA CYS A 250 9.16 -0.45 -21.27
C CYS A 250 10.30 -1.47 -21.41
N LYS A 251 10.04 -2.61 -22.04
CA LYS A 251 11.04 -3.65 -22.32
C LYS A 251 12.16 -3.16 -23.26
N GLU A 252 11.80 -2.43 -24.31
CA GLU A 252 12.76 -1.82 -25.23
C GLU A 252 13.65 -0.80 -24.51
N VAL A 253 13.05 0.07 -23.68
CA VAL A 253 13.80 1.05 -22.87
C VAL A 253 14.76 0.38 -21.89
N ALA A 254 14.33 -0.68 -21.21
CA ALA A 254 15.18 -1.43 -20.29
C ALA A 254 16.39 -2.06 -21.03
N ALA A 255 16.15 -2.67 -22.20
CA ALA A 255 17.20 -3.29 -23.02
C ALA A 255 18.18 -2.24 -23.56
N GLU A 256 17.71 -1.06 -23.97
CA GLU A 256 18.58 0.02 -24.41
C GLU A 256 19.45 0.57 -23.28
N MET A 257 18.88 0.73 -22.06
CA MET A 257 19.66 1.11 -20.87
C MET A 257 20.73 0.07 -20.51
N GLU A 258 20.45 -1.23 -20.69
CA GLU A 258 21.47 -2.28 -20.54
C GLU A 258 22.59 -2.13 -21.57
N SER A 259 22.26 -1.91 -22.84
CA SER A 259 23.25 -1.73 -23.91
C SER A 259 24.15 -0.50 -23.70
N LEU A 260 23.62 0.54 -23.07
CA LEU A 260 24.33 1.77 -22.69
C LEU A 260 25.10 1.64 -21.37
N GLY A 261 24.96 0.54 -20.64
CA GLY A 261 25.62 0.30 -19.36
C GLY A 261 25.11 1.18 -18.21
N VAL A 262 23.90 1.71 -18.30
CA VAL A 262 23.30 2.60 -17.29
C VAL A 262 22.17 1.95 -16.48
N ARG A 263 21.67 0.78 -16.90
CA ARG A 263 20.54 0.06 -16.27
C ARG A 263 20.78 -0.25 -14.79
N GLU A 264 21.99 -0.57 -14.41
CA GLU A 264 22.36 -0.92 -13.04
C GLU A 264 22.32 0.27 -12.06
N HIS A 265 22.24 1.49 -12.57
CA HIS A 265 22.30 2.72 -11.76
C HIS A 265 20.92 3.25 -11.37
N VAL A 266 19.84 2.66 -11.88
CA VAL A 266 18.48 3.11 -11.72
C VAL A 266 17.55 1.98 -11.32
N VAL A 267 16.41 2.34 -10.72
CA VAL A 267 15.25 1.47 -10.53
C VAL A 267 14.19 1.88 -11.57
N LEU A 268 13.70 0.94 -12.35
CA LEU A 268 12.65 1.20 -13.34
C LEU A 268 11.28 0.86 -12.76
N GLU A 269 10.37 1.82 -12.86
CA GLU A 269 8.97 1.67 -12.44
C GLU A 269 8.03 1.83 -13.63
N ALA A 270 7.10 0.88 -13.82
CA ALA A 270 5.98 1.03 -14.74
C ALA A 270 4.78 1.62 -14.02
N SER A 271 4.07 2.56 -14.66
CA SER A 271 2.82 3.14 -14.19
C SER A 271 1.85 3.41 -15.34
N GLY A 272 0.57 3.56 -15.01
CA GLY A 272 -0.47 3.94 -15.97
C GLY A 272 -1.33 2.77 -16.47
N GLY A 273 -2.61 2.75 -16.06
CA GLY A 273 -3.64 1.85 -16.59
C GLY A 273 -3.41 0.34 -16.38
N ILE A 274 -2.52 -0.07 -15.48
CA ILE A 274 -2.14 -1.47 -15.27
C ILE A 274 -3.28 -2.20 -14.54
N THR A 275 -3.80 -3.26 -15.18
CA THR A 275 -4.85 -4.14 -14.64
C THR A 275 -4.27 -5.51 -14.28
N PHE A 276 -5.03 -6.29 -13.51
CA PHE A 276 -4.61 -7.64 -13.11
C PHE A 276 -4.48 -8.59 -14.31
N GLU A 277 -5.38 -8.49 -15.28
CA GLU A 277 -5.38 -9.31 -16.47
C GLU A 277 -4.14 -9.11 -17.35
N GLY A 278 -3.60 -7.90 -17.38
CA GLY A 278 -2.37 -7.56 -18.12
C GLY A 278 -1.08 -7.76 -17.32
N LEU A 279 -1.14 -8.20 -16.06
CA LEU A 279 0.03 -8.23 -15.17
C LEU A 279 1.15 -9.17 -15.65
N SER A 280 0.82 -10.25 -16.37
CA SER A 280 1.80 -11.18 -16.94
C SER A 280 2.75 -10.49 -17.92
N ASP A 281 2.24 -9.61 -18.77
CA ASP A 281 3.04 -8.89 -19.77
C ASP A 281 3.97 -7.86 -19.09
N TRP A 282 3.47 -7.23 -18.04
CA TRP A 282 4.25 -6.30 -17.22
C TRP A 282 5.39 -6.98 -16.45
N LYS A 283 5.17 -8.20 -15.95
CA LYS A 283 6.21 -8.98 -15.25
C LYS A 283 7.43 -9.24 -16.14
N GLU A 284 7.24 -9.36 -17.45
CA GLU A 284 8.30 -9.62 -18.43
C GLU A 284 8.86 -8.35 -19.08
N SER A 285 8.39 -7.18 -18.69
CA SER A 285 8.78 -5.88 -19.25
C SER A 285 10.16 -5.37 -18.82
N GLY A 286 10.85 -6.07 -17.91
CA GLY A 286 12.16 -5.64 -17.38
C GLY A 286 12.07 -4.54 -16.32
N MET A 287 10.85 -4.22 -15.83
CA MET A 287 10.65 -3.25 -14.77
C MET A 287 10.93 -3.87 -13.41
N ASP A 288 11.53 -3.10 -12.50
CA ASP A 288 11.75 -3.52 -11.12
C ASP A 288 10.47 -3.39 -10.28
N VAL A 289 9.64 -2.40 -10.61
CA VAL A 289 8.39 -2.09 -9.91
C VAL A 289 7.25 -1.86 -10.91
N ILE A 290 6.07 -2.34 -10.57
CA ILE A 290 4.83 -2.19 -11.31
C ILE A 290 3.82 -1.49 -10.41
N SER A 291 3.63 -0.17 -10.56
CA SER A 291 2.75 0.58 -9.69
C SER A 291 1.34 0.74 -10.27
N THR A 292 0.36 0.36 -9.46
CA THR A 292 -1.05 0.47 -9.85
C THR A 292 -1.95 0.72 -8.64
N SER A 293 -3.01 1.49 -8.85
CA SER A 293 -4.06 1.63 -7.85
C SER A 293 -5.12 0.52 -7.91
N ALA A 294 -5.11 -0.33 -8.94
CA ALA A 294 -6.07 -1.41 -9.07
C ALA A 294 -5.92 -2.47 -7.96
N VAL A 295 -4.75 -2.56 -7.34
CA VAL A 295 -4.48 -3.46 -6.23
C VAL A 295 -5.31 -3.14 -4.97
N ASN A 296 -5.70 -1.87 -4.76
CA ASN A 296 -6.43 -1.42 -3.57
C ASN A 296 -7.73 -0.66 -3.88
N ARG A 297 -7.88 -0.07 -5.07
CA ARG A 297 -9.08 0.71 -5.42
C ARG A 297 -10.15 -0.13 -6.09
N GLY A 298 -11.41 0.05 -5.66
CA GLY A 298 -12.54 -0.68 -6.23
C GLY A 298 -12.56 -2.17 -5.87
N VAL A 299 -11.78 -2.56 -4.88
CA VAL A 299 -11.73 -3.94 -4.37
C VAL A 299 -12.95 -4.18 -3.50
N ALA A 300 -13.61 -5.34 -3.71
CA ALA A 300 -14.72 -5.75 -2.86
C ALA A 300 -14.23 -6.06 -1.43
N PRO A 301 -14.97 -5.64 -0.39
CA PRO A 301 -14.70 -6.08 0.97
C PRO A 301 -14.76 -7.61 1.09
N LEU A 302 -13.97 -8.19 2.01
CA LEU A 302 -14.14 -9.58 2.41
C LEU A 302 -15.52 -9.71 3.07
N ASP A 303 -16.30 -10.70 2.63
CA ASP A 303 -17.64 -10.94 3.18
C ASP A 303 -17.54 -11.54 4.59
N LEU A 304 -18.03 -10.79 5.57
CA LEU A 304 -17.99 -11.10 6.99
C LEU A 304 -19.37 -10.97 7.63
N THR A 305 -19.62 -11.76 8.64
CA THR A 305 -20.83 -11.63 9.48
C THR A 305 -20.47 -11.67 10.96
N MET A 306 -21.22 -10.94 11.78
CA MET A 306 -21.18 -11.06 13.23
C MET A 306 -22.47 -11.71 13.71
N LEU A 307 -22.37 -12.79 14.46
CA LEU A 307 -23.49 -13.53 15.01
C LEU A 307 -23.44 -13.43 16.54
N MET A 308 -24.55 -13.01 17.14
CA MET A 308 -24.72 -13.12 18.59
C MET A 308 -24.91 -14.58 18.93
N ASP A 309 -24.20 -15.07 19.94
CA ASP A 309 -24.43 -16.41 20.47
C ASP A 309 -25.81 -16.45 21.14
N ASP A 310 -26.50 -17.58 21.04
CA ASP A 310 -27.80 -17.79 21.71
C ASP A 310 -27.61 -17.60 23.23
N VAL A 311 -28.43 -16.74 23.82
CA VAL A 311 -28.48 -16.46 25.26
C VAL A 311 -29.18 -17.60 25.99
#